data_d84c4a30323bbd7774cbeaaeec35773b
#
_entry.id   d84c4a30323bbd7774cbeaaeec35773b
#
_cell.length_a   1.000
_cell.length_b   1.000
_cell.length_c   1.000
_cell.angle_alpha   90.00
_cell.angle_beta   90.00
_cell.angle_gamma   90.00
#
_symmetry.space_group_name_H-M   'P 1'
#
loop_
_entity.id
_entity.type
_entity.pdbx_description
1 polymer ?
#
loop_
_entity_poly.entity_id
_entity_poly.type
_entity_poly.pdbx_seq_one_letter_code
_entity_poly.pdbx_strand_id
1 'polypeptide(L)'
;MTQFKEKAGKDKEKASIGLYSYPVLMAADILLYDTTHVPVGDDQKQHLELCRDIAQKFNNDFNVDNFFKIPEPLIQKEFSRIMSLRDGTKKMSKSELSDLSRINLTDDKDQITVSYTHLTLPTTPYV
;
A
#
# COMPACT_ATOMS: atom_id res chain seq x y z
N MET A 1 -1.05 -7.75 11.92
CA MET A 1 -0.69 -7.15 10.63
C MET A 1 0.63 -6.39 10.75
N THR A 2 1.54 -6.61 9.83
CA THR A 2 2.89 -6.02 9.85
C THR A 2 2.83 -4.49 9.73
N GLN A 3 2.02 -3.96 8.83
CA GLN A 3 1.84 -2.52 8.62
C GLN A 3 1.36 -1.77 9.88
N PHE A 4 0.46 -2.36 10.67
CA PHE A 4 0.05 -1.78 11.94
C PHE A 4 1.23 -1.68 12.91
N LYS A 5 2.04 -2.75 13.02
CA LYS A 5 3.20 -2.77 13.91
C LYS A 5 4.27 -1.76 13.50
N GLU A 6 4.52 -1.60 12.21
CA GLU A 6 5.48 -0.65 11.66
C GLU A 6 5.04 0.81 11.88
N LYS A 7 3.77 1.13 11.57
CA LYS A 7 3.23 2.50 11.68
C LYS A 7 2.90 2.94 13.09
N ALA A 8 2.45 2.03 13.96
CA ALA A 8 2.19 2.33 15.37
C ALA A 8 3.49 2.50 16.18
N GLY A 9 4.60 1.91 15.73
CA GLY A 9 5.89 1.98 16.41
C GLY A 9 5.82 1.45 17.84
N LYS A 10 6.55 2.12 18.76
CA LYS A 10 6.58 1.76 20.19
C LYS A 10 5.34 2.27 20.97
N ASP A 11 4.69 3.33 20.48
CA ASP A 11 3.55 3.98 21.14
C ASP A 11 2.22 3.49 20.53
N LYS A 12 1.87 2.23 20.76
CA LYS A 12 0.62 1.63 20.29
C LYS A 12 -0.63 2.38 20.79
N GLU A 13 -0.55 3.01 21.95
CA GLU A 13 -1.66 3.77 22.56
C GLU A 13 -2.00 5.04 21.77
N LYS A 14 -1.03 5.58 20.99
CA LYS A 14 -1.25 6.75 20.13
C LYS A 14 -1.69 6.39 18.71
N ALA A 15 -1.79 5.10 18.40
CA ALA A 15 -2.25 4.66 17.10
C ALA A 15 -3.72 5.02 16.90
N SER A 16 -4.04 5.72 15.82
CA SER A 16 -5.43 6.08 15.50
C SER A 16 -6.25 4.84 15.18
N ILE A 17 -7.56 4.90 15.46
CA ILE A 17 -8.50 3.84 15.09
C ILE A 17 -8.50 3.62 13.56
N GLY A 18 -8.25 4.67 12.77
CA GLY A 18 -8.11 4.58 11.32
C GLY A 18 -6.95 3.68 10.89
N LEU A 19 -5.83 3.69 11.61
CA LEU A 19 -4.72 2.80 11.33
C LEU A 19 -5.07 1.32 11.55
N TYR A 20 -5.98 1.06 12.47
CA TYR A 20 -6.45 -0.30 12.76
C TYR A 20 -7.54 -0.76 11.78
N SER A 21 -8.43 0.14 11.38
CA SER A 21 -9.64 -0.19 10.60
C SER A 21 -9.45 -0.09 9.08
N TYR A 22 -8.44 0.64 8.57
CA TYR A 22 -8.31 0.84 7.12
C TYR A 22 -8.14 -0.45 6.29
N PRO A 23 -7.58 -1.57 6.78
CA PRO A 23 -7.54 -2.81 6.01
C PRO A 23 -8.94 -3.38 5.72
N VAL A 24 -9.88 -3.18 6.65
CA VAL A 24 -11.29 -3.58 6.47
C VAL A 24 -11.97 -2.68 5.43
N LEU A 25 -11.71 -1.37 5.47
CA LEU A 25 -12.19 -0.44 4.45
C LEU A 25 -11.65 -0.81 3.06
N MET A 26 -10.38 -1.15 2.95
CA MET A 26 -9.78 -1.63 1.70
C MET A 26 -10.47 -2.89 1.18
N ALA A 27 -10.77 -3.84 2.07
CA ALA A 27 -11.52 -5.04 1.69
C ALA A 27 -12.93 -4.70 1.17
N ALA A 28 -13.63 -3.77 1.81
CA ALA A 28 -14.94 -3.30 1.36
C ALA A 28 -14.87 -2.66 -0.03
N ASP A 29 -13.88 -1.81 -0.28
CA ASP A 29 -13.67 -1.16 -1.58
C ASP A 29 -13.41 -2.17 -2.71
N ILE A 30 -12.70 -3.26 -2.43
CA ILE A 30 -12.41 -4.31 -3.39
C ILE A 30 -13.65 -5.17 -3.67
N LEU A 31 -14.33 -5.62 -2.62
CA LEU A 31 -15.44 -6.56 -2.73
C LEU A 31 -16.70 -5.90 -3.29
N LEU A 32 -16.90 -4.60 -3.05
CA LEU A 32 -18.07 -3.85 -3.55
C LEU A 32 -18.18 -3.88 -5.09
N TYR A 33 -17.05 -3.90 -5.78
CA TYR A 33 -16.99 -3.85 -7.24
C TYR A 33 -16.81 -5.23 -7.90
N ASP A 34 -16.99 -6.30 -7.16
CA ASP A 34 -16.85 -7.68 -7.69
C ASP A 34 -15.48 -7.92 -8.38
N THR A 35 -14.45 -7.35 -7.79
CA THR A 35 -13.10 -7.30 -8.35
C THR A 35 -12.49 -8.72 -8.41
N THR A 36 -11.90 -9.08 -9.54
CA THR A 36 -11.23 -10.37 -9.74
C THR A 36 -9.71 -10.29 -9.54
N HIS A 37 -9.10 -9.17 -9.92
CA HIS A 37 -7.65 -8.97 -9.83
C HIS A 37 -7.34 -7.59 -9.28
N VAL A 38 -6.39 -7.51 -8.34
CA VAL A 38 -5.98 -6.26 -7.69
C VAL A 38 -4.48 -6.05 -7.85
N PRO A 39 -4.04 -5.01 -8.58
CA PRO A 39 -2.63 -4.64 -8.60
C PRO A 39 -2.23 -4.08 -7.24
N VAL A 40 -1.28 -4.73 -6.58
CA VAL A 40 -0.80 -4.36 -5.25
C VAL A 40 0.71 -4.40 -5.17
N GLY A 41 1.28 -3.49 -4.37
CA GLY A 41 2.66 -3.59 -3.92
C GLY A 41 2.81 -4.60 -2.78
N ASP A 42 4.05 -4.98 -2.49
CA ASP A 42 4.35 -5.97 -1.44
C ASP A 42 3.80 -5.59 -0.07
N ASP A 43 3.75 -4.29 0.24
CA ASP A 43 3.26 -3.78 1.52
C ASP A 43 1.74 -3.93 1.71
N GLN A 44 0.97 -4.10 0.63
CA GLN A 44 -0.47 -4.26 0.67
C GLN A 44 -0.92 -5.73 0.52
N LYS A 45 0.02 -6.65 0.30
CA LYS A 45 -0.29 -8.07 0.11
C LYS A 45 -1.08 -8.66 1.28
N GLN A 46 -0.69 -8.36 2.53
CA GLN A 46 -1.40 -8.86 3.72
C GLN A 46 -2.84 -8.36 3.82
N HIS A 47 -3.10 -7.12 3.38
CA HIS A 47 -4.44 -6.56 3.38
C HIS A 47 -5.32 -7.23 2.32
N LEU A 48 -4.74 -7.59 1.18
CA LEU A 48 -5.47 -8.34 0.16
C LEU A 48 -5.77 -9.78 0.62
N GLU A 49 -4.86 -10.44 1.34
CA GLU A 49 -5.15 -11.73 1.96
C GLU A 49 -6.30 -11.64 2.95
N LEU A 50 -6.34 -10.60 3.79
CA LEU A 50 -7.49 -10.36 4.67
C LEU A 50 -8.80 -10.21 3.87
N CYS A 51 -8.77 -9.49 2.74
CA CYS A 51 -9.93 -9.34 1.87
C CYS A 51 -10.41 -10.69 1.33
N ARG A 52 -9.49 -11.56 0.92
CA ARG A 52 -9.76 -12.94 0.46
C ARG A 52 -10.40 -13.78 1.56
N ASP A 53 -9.85 -13.73 2.78
CA ASP A 53 -10.40 -14.43 3.94
C ASP A 53 -11.82 -13.98 4.26
N ILE A 54 -12.09 -12.67 4.20
CA ILE A 54 -13.44 -12.09 4.42
C ILE A 54 -14.41 -12.62 3.36
N ALA A 55 -14.03 -12.58 2.08
CA ALA A 55 -14.86 -13.06 0.98
C ALA A 55 -15.19 -14.55 1.14
N GLN A 56 -14.18 -15.35 1.42
CA GLN A 56 -14.35 -16.79 1.61
C GLN A 56 -15.20 -17.13 2.83
N LYS A 57 -14.95 -16.45 3.94
CA LYS A 57 -15.75 -16.65 5.15
C LYS A 57 -17.22 -16.31 4.92
N PHE A 58 -17.50 -15.19 4.25
CA PHE A 58 -18.88 -14.79 3.92
C PHE A 58 -19.57 -15.88 3.06
N ASN A 59 -18.92 -16.31 1.98
CA ASN A 59 -19.47 -17.34 1.10
C ASN A 59 -19.79 -18.62 1.85
N ASN A 60 -18.91 -19.04 2.76
CA ASN A 60 -19.10 -20.25 3.57
C ASN A 60 -20.22 -20.08 4.62
N ASP A 61 -20.23 -18.97 5.35
CA ASP A 61 -21.19 -18.75 6.44
C ASP A 61 -22.64 -18.65 5.91
N PHE A 62 -22.81 -18.11 4.71
CA PHE A 62 -24.13 -17.98 4.07
C PHE A 62 -24.45 -19.11 3.08
N ASN A 63 -23.58 -20.10 2.91
CA ASN A 63 -23.72 -21.21 1.96
C ASN A 63 -24.04 -20.72 0.53
N VAL A 64 -23.32 -19.70 0.09
CA VAL A 64 -23.49 -19.11 -1.25
C VAL A 64 -22.25 -19.41 -2.10
N ASP A 65 -22.48 -19.84 -3.34
CA ASP A 65 -21.41 -20.08 -4.29
C ASP A 65 -20.99 -18.77 -4.95
N ASN A 66 -19.76 -18.32 -4.64
CA ASN A 66 -19.15 -17.17 -5.30
C ASN A 66 -19.97 -15.85 -5.25
N PHE A 67 -20.70 -15.60 -4.17
CA PHE A 67 -21.36 -14.30 -3.99
C PHE A 67 -20.31 -13.17 -4.01
N PHE A 68 -19.25 -13.31 -3.20
CA PHE A 68 -18.05 -12.52 -3.39
C PHE A 68 -17.02 -13.32 -4.17
N LYS A 69 -16.50 -12.74 -5.25
CA LYS A 69 -15.33 -13.27 -5.94
C LYS A 69 -14.10 -13.11 -5.05
N ILE A 70 -13.25 -14.12 -5.05
CA ILE A 70 -11.99 -14.08 -4.28
C ILE A 70 -10.95 -13.38 -5.15
N PRO A 71 -10.53 -12.15 -4.81
CA PRO A 71 -9.63 -11.38 -5.66
C PRO A 71 -8.22 -11.96 -5.66
N GLU A 72 -7.55 -11.90 -6.81
CA GLU A 72 -6.17 -12.35 -7.00
C GLU A 72 -5.19 -11.18 -7.02
N PRO A 73 -4.04 -11.28 -6.34
CA PRO A 73 -3.03 -10.24 -6.40
C PRO A 73 -2.31 -10.21 -7.73
N LEU A 74 -2.21 -9.04 -8.35
CA LEU A 74 -1.29 -8.77 -9.45
C LEU A 74 -0.04 -8.08 -8.89
N ILE A 75 1.02 -8.85 -8.67
CA ILE A 75 2.29 -8.35 -8.14
C ILE A 75 3.29 -8.25 -9.28
N GLN A 76 3.67 -7.02 -9.62
CA GLN A 76 4.76 -6.77 -10.56
C GLN A 76 6.09 -6.79 -9.79
N LYS A 77 6.91 -7.80 -10.00
CA LYS A 77 8.16 -8.00 -9.26
C LYS A 77 9.14 -6.83 -9.40
N GLU A 78 9.18 -6.20 -10.56
CA GLU A 78 10.11 -5.11 -10.87
C GLU A 78 9.73 -3.76 -10.22
N PHE A 79 8.44 -3.54 -9.94
CA PHE A 79 7.91 -2.28 -9.40
C PHE A 79 7.10 -2.47 -8.12
N SER A 80 7.35 -3.54 -7.40
CA SER A 80 6.57 -3.89 -6.19
C SER A 80 6.77 -2.88 -5.04
N ARG A 81 7.84 -2.07 -5.09
CA ARG A 81 8.17 -1.11 -4.06
C ARG A 81 8.70 0.20 -4.66
N ILE A 82 7.97 1.28 -4.43
CA ILE A 82 8.38 2.63 -4.85
C ILE A 82 9.25 3.25 -3.76
N MET A 83 10.44 3.70 -4.15
CA MET A 83 11.44 4.22 -3.24
C MET A 83 11.38 5.75 -3.13
N SER A 84 11.86 6.29 -2.00
CA SER A 84 11.96 7.71 -1.75
C SER A 84 12.90 8.38 -2.77
N LEU A 85 12.56 9.59 -3.23
CA LEU A 85 13.38 10.36 -4.15
C LEU A 85 14.70 10.82 -3.51
N ARG A 86 14.71 11.03 -2.19
CA ARG A 86 15.92 11.45 -1.45
C ARG A 86 16.82 10.31 -1.04
N ASP A 87 16.25 9.13 -0.84
CA ASP A 87 16.97 7.95 -0.37
C ASP A 87 16.40 6.71 -1.04
N GLY A 88 17.05 6.29 -2.11
CA GLY A 88 16.63 5.11 -2.89
C GLY A 88 16.66 3.78 -2.13
N THR A 89 17.14 3.77 -0.89
CA THR A 89 17.09 2.59 -0.01
C THR A 89 15.84 2.53 0.85
N LYS A 90 15.13 3.66 1.00
CA LYS A 90 13.92 3.78 1.80
C LYS A 90 12.67 3.80 0.93
N LYS A 91 11.60 3.19 1.44
CA LYS A 91 10.28 3.27 0.80
C LYS A 91 9.78 4.72 0.80
N MET A 92 9.22 5.17 -0.33
CA MET A 92 8.47 6.44 -0.39
C MET A 92 7.31 6.42 0.59
N SER A 93 7.19 7.46 1.42
CA SER A 93 6.13 7.57 2.43
C SER A 93 5.54 8.97 2.47
N LYS A 94 4.22 9.05 2.55
CA LYS A 94 3.49 10.31 2.75
C LYS A 94 3.81 10.97 4.10
N SER A 95 4.20 10.18 5.10
CA SER A 95 4.55 10.65 6.44
C SER A 95 6.01 11.08 6.61
N GLU A 96 6.81 11.03 5.54
CA GLU A 96 8.17 11.59 5.55
C GLU A 96 8.12 13.11 5.76
N LEU A 97 8.98 13.63 6.65
CA LEU A 97 9.01 15.06 6.98
C LEU A 97 9.43 15.95 5.79
N SER A 98 10.29 15.42 4.92
CA SER A 98 10.76 16.16 3.75
C SER A 98 9.88 15.92 2.54
N ASP A 99 9.29 16.99 1.99
CA ASP A 99 8.51 16.94 0.75
C ASP A 99 9.35 16.57 -0.48
N LEU A 100 10.66 16.78 -0.44
CA LEU A 100 11.58 16.36 -1.51
C LEU A 100 11.72 14.83 -1.64
N SER A 101 11.16 14.05 -0.71
CA SER A 101 11.15 12.59 -0.77
C SER A 101 10.14 12.02 -1.76
N ARG A 102 9.21 12.83 -2.23
CA ARG A 102 8.08 12.47 -3.10
C ARG A 102 7.66 13.64 -3.98
N ILE A 103 6.83 13.38 -4.96
CA ILE A 103 6.11 14.39 -5.74
C ILE A 103 4.64 14.32 -5.32
N ASN A 104 4.08 15.43 -4.88
CA ASN A 104 2.67 15.53 -4.52
C ASN A 104 1.86 16.01 -5.73
N LEU A 105 0.58 15.64 -5.80
CA LEU A 105 -0.32 16.11 -6.86
C LEU A 105 -0.59 17.62 -6.81
N THR A 106 -0.28 18.26 -5.70
CA THR A 106 -0.42 19.71 -5.48
C THR A 106 0.84 20.49 -5.78
N ASP A 107 1.97 19.82 -6.10
CA ASP A 107 3.24 20.46 -6.37
C ASP A 107 3.18 21.20 -7.72
N ASP A 108 3.73 22.41 -7.75
CA ASP A 108 3.92 23.17 -8.98
C ASP A 108 5.15 22.69 -9.77
N LYS A 109 5.33 23.27 -10.95
CA LYS A 109 6.44 22.90 -11.86
C LYS A 109 7.81 23.10 -11.21
N ASP A 110 7.97 24.17 -10.42
CA ASP A 110 9.27 24.50 -9.82
C ASP A 110 9.59 23.56 -8.67
N GLN A 111 8.60 23.20 -7.85
CA GLN A 111 8.72 22.21 -6.78
C GLN A 111 9.07 20.83 -7.34
N ILE A 112 8.41 20.40 -8.42
CA ILE A 112 8.71 19.13 -9.09
C ILE A 112 10.14 19.13 -9.63
N THR A 113 10.57 20.23 -10.25
CA THR A 113 11.93 20.38 -10.79
C THR A 113 12.98 20.28 -9.69
N VAL A 114 12.76 20.89 -8.53
CA VAL A 114 13.67 20.80 -7.37
C VAL A 114 13.74 19.37 -6.85
N SER A 115 12.61 18.70 -6.69
CA SER A 115 12.57 17.30 -6.23
C SER A 115 13.31 16.37 -7.19
N TYR A 116 13.15 16.56 -8.49
CA TYR A 116 13.83 15.78 -9.51
C TYR A 116 15.34 16.05 -9.56
N THR A 117 15.77 17.31 -9.39
CA THR A 117 17.18 17.69 -9.41
C THR A 117 17.96 17.07 -8.24
N HIS A 118 17.29 16.85 -7.10
CA HIS A 118 17.87 16.23 -5.91
C HIS A 118 17.60 14.73 -5.80
N LEU A 119 17.17 14.09 -6.89
CA LEU A 119 16.92 12.65 -6.95
C LEU A 119 18.21 11.88 -6.70
N THR A 120 18.21 11.05 -5.66
CA THR A 120 19.27 10.07 -5.41
C THR A 120 18.84 8.71 -5.95
N LEU A 121 19.42 8.32 -7.08
CA LEU A 121 19.24 6.97 -7.61
C LEU A 121 20.06 5.97 -6.78
N PRO A 122 19.54 4.76 -6.52
CA PRO A 122 20.33 3.71 -5.93
C PRO A 122 21.52 3.39 -6.87
N THR A 123 22.73 3.45 -6.35
CA THR A 123 23.99 3.18 -7.07
C THR A 123 24.27 1.69 -7.22
N THR A 124 23.28 0.84 -7.28
CA THR A 124 23.48 -0.57 -7.63
C THR A 124 23.58 -0.69 -9.13
N PRO A 125 24.75 -1.10 -9.69
CA PRO A 125 24.83 -1.40 -11.11
C PRO A 125 23.87 -2.56 -11.39
N TYR A 126 23.04 -2.37 -12.41
CA TYR A 126 22.30 -3.48 -13.00
C TYR A 126 23.32 -4.46 -13.59
N VAL A 127 23.46 -5.61 -12.94
CA VAL A 127 24.20 -6.76 -13.47
C VAL A 127 23.21 -7.74 -14.03
#